data_f89d1d0084522217889a8457c0269efe
#
_entry.id   f89d1d0084522217889a8457c0269efe
#
_cell.length_a   1.000
_cell.length_b   1.000
_cell.length_c   1.000
_cell.angle_alpha   90.00
_cell.angle_beta   90.00
_cell.angle_gamma   90.00
#
_symmetry.space_group_name_H-M   'P 1'
#
loop_
_entity.id
_entity.type
_entity.pdbx_description
1 polymer ?
#
loop_
_entity_poly.entity_id
_entity_poly.type
_entity_poly.pdbx_seq_one_letter_code
_entity_poly.pdbx_strand_id
1 'polypeptide(L)'
;MLLLFDNVFQRIDILRYWDETIVLLLFLAVVSKRLRYNVSRNTYTLLNLLTLLIAVGTVGTITLYTLQPYKIAIIKDMIAFIKFPAVWILINHLSVRHYTYPETKRDELYAMDVAARVFIVLAITGALLGWLFKLPYYTGDYRLVNPYQFVFDHPTVLVASTVFSMGIILTSDRKGKNCFLFLGCILLFMSQRAKGYVAILIIVLLVIMKESWIQGILPIGNMKRGGIIYAALFLLLTGGMTYAMLQGKFQSYREAGMSAARVALYVTGINLAIRYFPFGTGFGTFGTYLSGEYYSNIYHRENLDWIAGLRPDAHEYAGDALYAGIIGQFGFLGLLIYLILLARMCLCDLAIAKEITVKGVLLIWIYAVMASVTETYFTNSTAVAMAIILIMILQPLKRESNHMPVWRIAVDT
;
A
#
# COMPACT_ATOMS: atom_id res chain seq x y z
N MET A 1 15.16 -9.53 1.90
CA MET A 1 14.49 -10.76 2.38
C MET A 1 13.52 -10.49 3.53
N LEU A 2 13.93 -9.93 4.68
CA LEU A 2 13.04 -9.72 5.83
C LEU A 2 11.73 -9.03 5.46
N LEU A 3 11.79 -7.95 4.69
CA LEU A 3 10.59 -7.20 4.27
C LEU A 3 9.62 -8.01 3.38
N LEU A 4 10.12 -9.01 2.65
CA LEU A 4 9.30 -9.91 1.83
C LEU A 4 8.61 -11.00 2.66
N PHE A 5 9.10 -11.27 3.87
CA PHE A 5 8.55 -12.22 4.83
C PHE A 5 7.95 -11.55 6.06
N ASP A 6 7.55 -10.29 5.95
CA ASP A 6 6.99 -9.47 7.04
C ASP A 6 5.97 -10.24 7.90
N ASN A 7 4.98 -10.87 7.28
CA ASN A 7 3.93 -11.62 7.98
C ASN A 7 4.47 -12.80 8.81
N VAL A 8 5.56 -13.45 8.35
CA VAL A 8 6.17 -14.57 9.10
C VAL A 8 6.85 -14.04 10.37
N PHE A 9 7.50 -12.88 10.30
CA PHE A 9 8.15 -12.27 11.46
C PHE A 9 7.15 -11.78 12.50
N GLN A 10 5.95 -11.36 12.09
CA GLN A 10 4.88 -10.95 13.00
C GLN A 10 4.34 -12.08 13.89
N ARG A 11 4.61 -13.36 13.55
CA ARG A 11 4.31 -14.49 14.42
C ARG A 11 5.23 -14.59 15.65
N ILE A 12 6.35 -13.88 15.63
CA ILE A 12 7.29 -13.82 16.75
C ILE A 12 6.93 -12.59 17.59
N ASP A 13 6.52 -12.80 18.84
CA ASP A 13 5.99 -11.73 19.71
C ASP A 13 6.88 -10.48 19.79
N ILE A 14 8.21 -10.65 19.84
CA ILE A 14 9.17 -9.53 19.88
C ILE A 14 9.17 -8.74 18.57
N LEU A 15 8.93 -9.41 17.42
CA LEU A 15 8.96 -8.80 16.11
C LEU A 15 7.57 -8.35 15.63
N ARG A 16 6.52 -8.62 16.39
CA ARG A 16 5.14 -8.26 16.03
C ARG A 16 4.97 -6.74 15.83
N TYR A 17 5.69 -5.95 16.59
CA TYR A 17 5.63 -4.48 16.58
C TYR A 17 6.86 -3.84 15.91
N TRP A 18 7.49 -4.54 14.95
CA TRP A 18 8.71 -4.05 14.29
C TRP A 18 8.49 -2.73 13.53
N ASP A 19 7.32 -2.58 12.91
CA ASP A 19 6.94 -1.41 12.14
C ASP A 19 6.72 -0.17 13.03
N GLU A 20 6.06 -0.31 14.18
CA GLU A 20 5.95 0.76 15.19
C GLU A 20 7.32 1.10 15.78
N THR A 21 8.15 0.10 16.03
CA THR A 21 9.52 0.30 16.53
C THR A 21 10.36 1.11 15.53
N ILE A 22 10.27 0.80 14.24
CA ILE A 22 10.95 1.58 13.20
C ILE A 22 10.44 3.02 13.16
N VAL A 23 9.14 3.25 13.24
CA VAL A 23 8.58 4.61 13.32
C VAL A 23 9.17 5.39 14.48
N LEU A 24 9.21 4.78 15.66
CA LEU A 24 9.77 5.41 16.86
C LEU A 24 11.27 5.72 16.71
N LEU A 25 12.06 4.76 16.23
CA LEU A 25 13.49 4.93 16.00
C LEU A 25 13.79 6.03 14.99
N LEU A 26 13.04 6.08 13.88
CA LEU A 26 13.17 7.12 12.88
C LEU A 26 12.80 8.50 13.45
N PHE A 27 11.72 8.57 14.20
CA PHE A 27 11.32 9.80 14.88
C PHE A 27 12.41 10.30 15.83
N LEU A 28 12.95 9.43 16.69
CA LEU A 28 14.05 9.76 17.60
C LEU A 28 15.31 10.19 16.83
N ALA A 29 15.64 9.53 15.71
CA ALA A 29 16.78 9.91 14.87
C ALA A 29 16.60 11.30 14.24
N VAL A 30 15.38 11.67 13.83
CA VAL A 30 15.09 13.00 13.30
C VAL A 30 15.14 14.04 14.41
N VAL A 31 14.55 13.77 15.57
CA VAL A 31 14.56 14.70 16.72
C VAL A 31 15.98 14.96 17.20
N SER A 32 16.82 13.92 17.32
CA SER A 32 18.21 14.05 17.75
C SER A 32 19.07 14.86 16.76
N LYS A 33 18.75 14.82 15.46
CA LYS A 33 19.43 15.55 14.38
C LYS A 33 18.77 16.90 14.05
N ARG A 34 17.59 17.18 14.56
CA ARG A 34 16.72 18.32 14.21
C ARG A 34 17.39 19.69 14.38
N LEU A 35 18.32 19.82 15.29
CA LEU A 35 18.95 21.12 15.60
C LEU A 35 19.89 21.64 14.50
N ARG A 36 20.09 20.93 13.37
CA ARG A 36 21.12 21.29 12.37
C ARG A 36 20.66 21.37 10.92
N TYR A 37 19.36 21.13 10.58
CA TYR A 37 19.06 20.92 9.15
C TYR A 37 17.75 21.54 8.66
N ASN A 38 17.82 22.23 7.52
CA ASN A 38 16.66 22.74 6.80
C ASN A 38 15.83 21.61 6.21
N VAL A 39 14.54 21.62 6.50
CA VAL A 39 13.54 20.72 5.92
C VAL A 39 13.22 21.18 4.49
N SER A 40 13.18 20.26 3.53
CA SER A 40 12.80 20.62 2.16
C SER A 40 11.34 21.09 2.10
N ARG A 41 11.00 21.96 1.14
CA ARG A 41 9.65 22.48 0.93
C ARG A 41 8.63 21.32 0.76
N ASN A 42 9.01 20.27 0.03
CA ASN A 42 8.14 19.11 -0.19
C ASN A 42 7.91 18.31 1.11
N THR A 43 8.96 18.06 1.87
CA THR A 43 8.82 17.39 3.20
C THR A 43 7.91 18.21 4.11
N TYR A 44 8.05 19.55 4.10
CA TYR A 44 7.19 20.43 4.88
C TYR A 44 5.72 20.35 4.44
N THR A 45 5.46 20.34 3.12
CA THR A 45 4.10 20.19 2.57
C THR A 45 3.48 18.84 2.98
N LEU A 46 4.24 17.75 2.91
CA LEU A 46 3.74 16.42 3.32
C LEU A 46 3.46 16.33 4.82
N LEU A 47 4.33 16.93 5.65
CA LEU A 47 4.10 17.04 7.09
C LEU A 47 2.85 17.85 7.41
N ASN A 48 2.60 18.95 6.70
CA ASN A 48 1.39 19.75 6.87
C ASN A 48 0.13 18.97 6.49
N LEU A 49 0.15 18.23 5.38
CA LEU A 49 -0.98 17.37 4.97
C LEU A 49 -1.24 16.28 6.01
N LEU A 50 -0.20 15.65 6.53
CA LEU A 50 -0.34 14.64 7.58
C LEU A 50 -0.89 15.24 8.88
N THR A 51 -0.38 16.41 9.28
CA THR A 51 -0.88 17.14 10.46
C THR A 51 -2.35 17.54 10.27
N LEU A 52 -2.73 17.99 9.08
CA LEU A 52 -4.11 18.35 8.77
C LEU A 52 -5.04 17.13 8.82
N LEU A 53 -4.59 15.97 8.31
CA LEU A 53 -5.35 14.71 8.42
C LEU A 53 -5.56 14.32 9.90
N ILE A 54 -4.52 14.40 10.71
CA ILE A 54 -4.60 14.13 12.15
C ILE A 54 -5.58 15.11 12.82
N ALA A 55 -5.52 16.39 12.48
CA ALA A 55 -6.43 17.40 13.03
C ALA A 55 -7.89 17.11 12.68
N VAL A 56 -8.18 16.74 11.43
CA VAL A 56 -9.53 16.34 10.98
C VAL A 56 -10.03 15.14 11.80
N GLY A 57 -9.25 14.08 11.91
CA GLY A 57 -9.62 12.90 12.69
C GLY A 57 -9.79 13.20 14.18
N THR A 58 -8.93 14.07 14.74
CA THR A 58 -9.02 14.47 16.15
C THR A 58 -10.29 15.29 16.43
N VAL A 59 -10.66 16.22 15.53
CA VAL A 59 -11.90 16.99 15.66
C VAL A 59 -13.10 16.05 15.65
N GLY A 60 -13.17 15.09 14.70
CA GLY A 60 -14.23 14.07 14.68
C GLY A 60 -14.28 13.26 15.98
N THR A 61 -13.13 12.85 16.49
CA THR A 61 -13.02 12.08 17.74
C THR A 61 -13.50 12.88 18.97
N ILE A 62 -13.15 14.15 19.07
CA ILE A 62 -13.54 15.00 20.21
C ILE A 62 -15.03 15.29 20.16
N THR A 63 -15.57 15.61 18.99
CA THR A 63 -16.99 15.93 18.81
C THR A 63 -17.91 14.74 19.05
N LEU A 64 -17.41 13.54 18.75
CA LEU A 64 -18.19 12.29 18.80
C LEU A 64 -17.55 11.23 19.71
N TYR A 65 -16.97 11.67 20.82
CA TYR A 65 -16.22 10.81 21.75
C TYR A 65 -16.99 9.59 22.28
N THR A 66 -18.32 9.63 22.24
CA THR A 66 -19.18 8.51 22.70
C THR A 66 -19.23 7.35 21.68
N LEU A 67 -18.77 7.57 20.44
CA LEU A 67 -18.80 6.54 19.40
C LEU A 67 -17.72 5.47 19.60
N GLN A 68 -16.56 5.87 20.14
CA GLN A 68 -15.51 4.92 20.52
C GLN A 68 -15.20 5.09 22.02
N PRO A 69 -15.74 4.20 22.87
CA PRO A 69 -15.55 4.33 24.33
C PRO A 69 -14.12 4.02 24.79
N TYR A 70 -13.36 3.27 23.98
CA TYR A 70 -12.01 2.84 24.35
C TYR A 70 -10.95 3.79 23.78
N LYS A 71 -10.36 4.63 24.64
CA LYS A 71 -9.29 5.57 24.27
C LYS A 71 -8.09 4.89 23.60
N ILE A 72 -7.76 3.67 24.01
CA ILE A 72 -6.66 2.91 23.43
C ILE A 72 -6.91 2.58 21.95
N ALA A 73 -8.16 2.32 21.55
CA ALA A 73 -8.52 2.09 20.16
C ALA A 73 -8.25 3.34 19.30
N ILE A 74 -8.61 4.53 19.83
CA ILE A 74 -8.38 5.82 19.18
C ILE A 74 -6.88 6.03 18.92
N ILE A 75 -6.04 5.81 19.95
CA ILE A 75 -4.59 6.01 19.85
C ILE A 75 -3.95 5.01 18.87
N LYS A 76 -4.29 3.73 19.00
CA LYS A 76 -3.77 2.69 18.10
C LYS A 76 -4.16 2.94 16.65
N ASP A 77 -5.41 3.33 16.40
CA ASP A 77 -5.91 3.61 15.06
C ASP A 77 -5.24 4.85 14.43
N MET A 78 -5.05 5.91 15.23
CA MET A 78 -4.28 7.09 14.82
C MET A 78 -2.84 6.70 14.43
N ILE A 79 -2.16 5.88 15.22
CA ILE A 79 -0.82 5.37 14.91
C ILE A 79 -0.84 4.56 13.60
N ALA A 80 -1.83 3.69 13.41
CA ALA A 80 -1.97 2.88 12.21
C ALA A 80 -2.07 3.74 10.94
N PHE A 81 -2.83 4.83 10.95
CA PHE A 81 -2.93 5.76 9.82
C PHE A 81 -1.67 6.60 9.59
N ILE A 82 -0.91 6.90 10.64
CA ILE A 82 0.29 7.75 10.56
C ILE A 82 1.51 6.95 10.14
N LYS A 83 1.63 5.67 10.50
CA LYS A 83 2.88 4.91 10.40
C LYS A 83 3.47 4.86 8.99
N PHE A 84 2.69 4.57 7.96
CA PHE A 84 3.20 4.53 6.58
C PHE A 84 3.68 5.91 6.09
N PRO A 85 2.87 6.98 6.13
CA PRO A 85 3.33 8.30 5.74
C PRO A 85 4.54 8.79 6.56
N ALA A 86 4.53 8.53 7.86
CA ALA A 86 5.65 8.92 8.73
C ALA A 86 6.95 8.22 8.33
N VAL A 87 6.94 6.91 8.14
CA VAL A 87 8.12 6.14 7.71
C VAL A 87 8.63 6.66 6.38
N TRP A 88 7.75 6.84 5.40
CA TRP A 88 8.12 7.33 4.09
C TRP A 88 8.76 8.73 4.17
N ILE A 89 8.14 9.68 4.90
CA ILE A 89 8.65 11.05 5.06
C ILE A 89 9.99 11.05 5.82
N LEU A 90 10.07 10.34 6.94
CA LEU A 90 11.24 10.35 7.82
C LEU A 90 12.46 9.71 7.14
N ILE A 91 12.31 8.55 6.49
CA ILE A 91 13.43 7.91 5.80
C ILE A 91 13.86 8.77 4.60
N ASN A 92 12.93 9.33 3.83
CA ASN A 92 13.27 10.24 2.74
C ASN A 92 14.03 11.47 3.22
N HIS A 93 13.67 12.03 4.39
CA HIS A 93 14.39 13.14 5.00
C HIS A 93 15.80 12.74 5.47
N LEU A 94 15.96 11.56 6.05
CA LEU A 94 17.24 11.06 6.53
C LEU A 94 18.17 10.62 5.38
N SER A 95 17.63 9.99 4.35
CA SER A 95 18.42 9.39 3.25
C SER A 95 19.10 10.41 2.35
N VAL A 96 18.60 11.64 2.27
CA VAL A 96 19.21 12.72 1.47
C VAL A 96 20.66 13.04 1.90
N ARG A 97 21.13 12.60 3.07
CA ARG A 97 22.35 13.14 3.71
C ARG A 97 23.45 12.17 4.09
N HIS A 98 23.23 10.87 4.12
CA HIS A 98 24.15 9.98 4.86
C HIS A 98 25.12 9.14 4.04
N TYR A 99 25.16 9.27 2.73
CA TYR A 99 25.98 8.35 1.96
C TYR A 99 26.99 9.03 1.05
N THR A 100 28.26 8.85 1.38
CA THR A 100 29.43 9.46 0.72
C THR A 100 30.14 8.54 -0.27
N TYR A 101 29.74 7.24 -0.39
CA TYR A 101 30.49 6.26 -1.20
C TYR A 101 29.69 5.74 -2.40
N PRO A 102 30.17 5.97 -3.66
CA PRO A 102 29.47 5.55 -4.89
C PRO A 102 29.51 4.04 -5.18
N GLU A 103 30.52 3.33 -4.71
CA GLU A 103 30.72 1.91 -5.03
C GLU A 103 29.72 0.97 -4.35
N THR A 104 29.29 1.28 -3.13
CA THR A 104 28.32 0.46 -2.38
C THR A 104 26.91 0.42 -2.97
N LYS A 105 26.58 1.34 -3.87
CA LYS A 105 25.23 1.50 -4.44
C LYS A 105 24.80 0.40 -5.41
N ARG A 106 25.71 -0.02 -6.26
CA ARG A 106 25.45 -1.07 -7.26
C ARG A 106 25.23 -2.40 -6.54
N ASP A 107 25.93 -2.57 -5.42
CA ASP A 107 25.85 -3.79 -4.61
C ASP A 107 24.53 -3.88 -3.84
N GLU A 108 23.97 -2.76 -3.36
CA GLU A 108 22.68 -2.74 -2.68
C GLU A 108 21.51 -3.13 -3.61
N LEU A 109 21.40 -2.52 -4.79
CA LEU A 109 20.39 -2.89 -5.78
C LEU A 109 20.58 -4.32 -6.28
N TYR A 110 21.85 -4.74 -6.42
CA TYR A 110 22.18 -6.11 -6.76
C TYR A 110 21.69 -7.09 -5.69
N ALA A 111 21.95 -6.80 -4.42
CA ALA A 111 21.51 -7.63 -3.30
C ALA A 111 19.97 -7.71 -3.21
N MET A 112 19.28 -6.60 -3.47
CA MET A 112 17.81 -6.57 -3.52
C MET A 112 17.26 -7.44 -4.66
N ASP A 113 17.84 -7.34 -5.87
CA ASP A 113 17.45 -8.15 -7.02
C ASP A 113 17.70 -9.64 -6.76
N VAL A 114 18.85 -9.99 -6.17
CA VAL A 114 19.12 -11.37 -5.75
C VAL A 114 18.09 -11.85 -4.72
N ALA A 115 17.81 -11.05 -3.70
CA ALA A 115 16.83 -11.42 -2.68
C ALA A 115 15.43 -11.62 -3.26
N ALA A 116 15.00 -10.76 -4.20
CA ALA A 116 13.71 -10.89 -4.89
C ALA A 116 13.63 -12.16 -5.75
N ARG A 117 14.70 -12.50 -6.47
CA ARG A 117 14.79 -13.75 -7.27
C ARG A 117 14.80 -14.99 -6.39
N VAL A 118 15.56 -14.97 -5.29
CA VAL A 118 15.59 -16.07 -4.31
C VAL A 118 14.19 -16.27 -3.71
N PHE A 119 13.49 -15.19 -3.36
CA PHE A 119 12.09 -15.29 -2.89
C PHE A 119 11.20 -16.01 -3.90
N ILE A 120 11.23 -15.62 -5.19
CA ILE A 120 10.41 -16.25 -6.23
C ILE A 120 10.75 -17.73 -6.37
N VAL A 121 12.05 -18.08 -6.36
CA VAL A 121 12.49 -19.49 -6.45
C VAL A 121 11.98 -20.28 -5.24
N LEU A 122 12.15 -19.77 -4.03
CA LEU A 122 11.68 -20.43 -2.80
C LEU A 122 10.16 -20.62 -2.83
N ALA A 123 9.40 -19.60 -3.26
CA ALA A 123 7.95 -19.70 -3.34
C ALA A 123 7.49 -20.72 -4.40
N ILE A 124 8.13 -20.77 -5.59
CA ILE A 124 7.83 -21.80 -6.62
C ILE A 124 8.21 -23.19 -6.13
N THR A 125 9.38 -23.34 -5.52
CA THR A 125 9.81 -24.64 -4.94
C THR A 125 8.85 -25.06 -3.83
N GLY A 126 8.43 -24.12 -2.96
CA GLY A 126 7.42 -24.37 -1.93
C GLY A 126 6.09 -24.81 -2.52
N ALA A 127 5.65 -24.26 -3.65
CA ALA A 127 4.43 -24.68 -4.33
C ALA A 127 4.54 -26.13 -4.83
N LEU A 128 5.65 -26.50 -5.45
CA LEU A 128 5.90 -27.86 -5.90
C LEU A 128 5.96 -28.87 -4.75
N LEU A 129 6.72 -28.53 -3.69
CA LEU A 129 6.80 -29.37 -2.49
C LEU A 129 5.46 -29.47 -1.77
N GLY A 130 4.73 -28.38 -1.65
CA GLY A 130 3.40 -28.35 -1.06
C GLY A 130 2.41 -29.24 -1.80
N TRP A 131 2.48 -29.27 -3.13
CA TRP A 131 1.67 -30.15 -3.95
C TRP A 131 2.07 -31.62 -3.82
N LEU A 132 3.39 -31.91 -3.90
CA LEU A 132 3.91 -33.29 -3.82
C LEU A 132 3.71 -33.93 -2.45
N PHE A 133 3.98 -33.19 -1.38
CA PHE A 133 3.98 -33.70 0.00
C PHE A 133 2.74 -33.30 0.80
N LYS A 134 1.72 -32.70 0.14
CA LYS A 134 0.47 -32.23 0.77
C LYS A 134 0.72 -31.32 1.99
N LEU A 135 1.74 -30.46 1.91
CA LEU A 135 2.05 -29.51 2.97
C LEU A 135 0.95 -28.43 3.07
N PRO A 136 0.75 -27.78 4.25
CA PRO A 136 -0.33 -26.82 4.49
C PRO A 136 -0.07 -25.45 3.83
N TYR A 137 0.49 -25.45 2.62
CA TYR A 137 0.77 -24.23 1.83
C TYR A 137 -0.40 -23.80 0.95
N TYR A 138 -1.49 -24.55 0.97
CA TYR A 138 -2.71 -24.29 0.22
C TYR A 138 -3.90 -24.14 1.17
N THR A 139 -4.77 -23.18 0.88
CA THR A 139 -6.01 -23.01 1.66
C THR A 139 -7.07 -24.03 1.21
N GLY A 140 -8.00 -24.37 2.11
CA GLY A 140 -9.11 -25.30 1.80
C GLY A 140 -10.23 -24.70 0.93
N ASP A 141 -10.15 -23.42 0.56
CA ASP A 141 -11.13 -22.76 -0.29
C ASP A 141 -11.05 -23.30 -1.72
N TYR A 142 -12.02 -24.14 -2.11
CA TYR A 142 -12.10 -24.66 -3.47
C TYR A 142 -12.50 -23.54 -4.45
N ARG A 143 -11.53 -23.20 -5.33
CA ARG A 143 -11.74 -22.37 -6.52
C ARG A 143 -11.36 -23.20 -7.75
N LEU A 144 -10.81 -22.59 -8.80
CA LEU A 144 -10.23 -23.33 -9.94
C LEU A 144 -9.10 -24.29 -9.49
N VAL A 145 -8.28 -23.82 -8.54
CA VAL A 145 -7.22 -24.58 -7.85
C VAL A 145 -7.25 -24.09 -6.41
N ASN A 146 -6.80 -24.92 -5.46
CA ASN A 146 -6.64 -24.49 -4.07
C ASN A 146 -5.70 -23.28 -3.99
N PRO A 147 -6.13 -22.15 -3.40
CA PRO A 147 -5.30 -20.97 -3.33
C PRO A 147 -3.99 -21.23 -2.60
N TYR A 148 -2.88 -20.92 -3.25
CA TYR A 148 -1.54 -21.06 -2.70
C TYR A 148 -1.21 -19.86 -1.82
N GLN A 149 -0.70 -20.12 -0.62
CA GLN A 149 -0.33 -19.08 0.36
C GLN A 149 1.15 -19.13 0.78
N PHE A 150 1.89 -20.18 0.37
CA PHE A 150 3.26 -20.43 0.80
C PHE A 150 3.35 -20.58 2.31
N VAL A 151 4.32 -19.93 2.97
CA VAL A 151 4.51 -19.92 4.42
C VAL A 151 3.71 -18.84 5.14
N PHE A 152 2.93 -18.06 4.41
CA PHE A 152 2.13 -16.95 4.95
C PHE A 152 0.79 -17.44 5.48
N ASP A 153 0.15 -16.60 6.32
CA ASP A 153 -1.17 -16.91 6.89
C ASP A 153 -2.29 -16.75 5.85
N HIS A 154 -2.05 -15.97 4.80
CA HIS A 154 -3.08 -15.69 3.81
C HIS A 154 -2.48 -15.47 2.40
N PRO A 155 -3.16 -15.94 1.33
CA PRO A 155 -2.66 -15.78 -0.04
C PRO A 155 -2.46 -14.32 -0.48
N THR A 156 -3.13 -13.33 0.13
CA THR A 156 -2.93 -11.91 -0.21
C THR A 156 -1.54 -11.40 0.19
N VAL A 157 -0.93 -11.97 1.23
CA VAL A 157 0.45 -11.64 1.63
C VAL A 157 1.44 -12.15 0.59
N LEU A 158 1.23 -13.38 0.07
CA LEU A 158 2.02 -13.91 -1.05
C LEU A 158 1.93 -12.99 -2.27
N VAL A 159 0.73 -12.49 -2.59
CA VAL A 159 0.55 -11.53 -3.70
C VAL A 159 1.37 -10.27 -3.47
N ALA A 160 1.30 -9.65 -2.30
CA ALA A 160 2.05 -8.43 -1.98
C ALA A 160 3.57 -8.65 -2.09
N SER A 161 4.10 -9.71 -1.45
CA SER A 161 5.53 -10.06 -1.48
C SER A 161 6.02 -10.38 -2.90
N THR A 162 5.18 -11.05 -3.71
CA THR A 162 5.48 -11.33 -5.12
C THR A 162 5.51 -10.05 -5.94
N VAL A 163 4.55 -9.13 -5.76
CA VAL A 163 4.52 -7.84 -6.44
C VAL A 163 5.74 -6.99 -6.07
N PHE A 164 6.15 -6.96 -4.80
CA PHE A 164 7.37 -6.27 -4.38
C PHE A 164 8.61 -6.87 -5.05
N SER A 165 8.72 -8.19 -5.06
CA SER A 165 9.82 -8.89 -5.72
C SER A 165 9.86 -8.57 -7.22
N MET A 166 8.71 -8.59 -7.90
CA MET A 166 8.62 -8.24 -9.33
C MET A 166 8.91 -6.76 -9.57
N GLY A 167 8.49 -5.86 -8.67
CA GLY A 167 8.82 -4.45 -8.70
C GLY A 167 10.35 -4.24 -8.65
N ILE A 168 11.03 -4.90 -7.72
CA ILE A 168 12.50 -4.87 -7.60
C ILE A 168 13.15 -5.43 -8.87
N ILE A 169 12.69 -6.58 -9.39
CA ILE A 169 13.25 -7.20 -10.61
C ILE A 169 13.04 -6.29 -11.84
N LEU A 170 11.92 -5.56 -11.92
CA LEU A 170 11.66 -4.58 -12.97
C LEU A 170 12.67 -3.43 -12.97
N THR A 171 13.28 -3.10 -11.84
CA THR A 171 14.33 -2.07 -11.73
C THR A 171 15.74 -2.59 -12.06
N SER A 172 15.89 -3.87 -12.35
CA SER A 172 17.18 -4.52 -12.61
C SER A 172 17.42 -4.75 -14.10
N ASP A 173 18.67 -4.58 -14.56
CA ASP A 173 19.11 -4.89 -15.93
C ASP A 173 19.71 -6.29 -16.07
N ARG A 174 19.61 -7.13 -15.05
CA ARG A 174 20.24 -8.45 -15.04
C ARG A 174 19.56 -9.41 -16.00
N LYS A 175 20.41 -10.28 -16.61
CA LYS A 175 19.92 -11.37 -17.46
C LYS A 175 18.89 -12.24 -16.74
N GLY A 176 17.95 -12.80 -17.50
CA GLY A 176 16.91 -13.66 -16.96
C GLY A 176 15.72 -12.90 -16.32
N LYS A 177 15.68 -11.57 -16.35
CA LYS A 177 14.58 -10.74 -15.83
C LYS A 177 13.20 -11.26 -16.23
N ASN A 178 12.99 -11.49 -17.53
CA ASN A 178 11.69 -11.93 -18.05
C ASN A 178 11.27 -13.32 -17.53
N CYS A 179 12.24 -14.21 -17.30
CA CYS A 179 11.96 -15.53 -16.73
C CYS A 179 11.42 -15.39 -15.30
N PHE A 180 12.05 -14.56 -14.46
CA PHE A 180 11.56 -14.33 -13.10
C PHE A 180 10.23 -13.58 -13.05
N LEU A 181 9.98 -12.65 -13.97
CA LEU A 181 8.67 -12.01 -14.10
C LEU A 181 7.59 -13.04 -14.48
N PHE A 182 7.90 -13.96 -15.39
CA PHE A 182 6.98 -15.05 -15.74
C PHE A 182 6.69 -15.98 -14.55
N LEU A 183 7.73 -16.40 -13.80
CA LEU A 183 7.56 -17.20 -12.58
C LEU A 183 6.73 -16.44 -11.52
N GLY A 184 6.95 -15.14 -11.37
CA GLY A 184 6.13 -14.30 -10.52
C GLY A 184 4.66 -14.26 -10.95
N CYS A 185 4.38 -14.19 -12.25
CA CYS A 185 3.01 -14.28 -12.77
C CYS A 185 2.37 -15.64 -12.44
N ILE A 186 3.12 -16.73 -12.48
CA ILE A 186 2.62 -18.06 -12.06
C ILE A 186 2.24 -18.03 -10.57
N LEU A 187 3.07 -17.48 -9.69
CA LEU A 187 2.76 -17.36 -8.26
C LEU A 187 1.51 -16.52 -8.01
N LEU A 188 1.38 -15.38 -8.70
CA LEU A 188 0.19 -14.52 -8.63
C LEU A 188 -1.06 -15.27 -9.07
N PHE A 189 -0.98 -16.05 -10.15
CA PHE A 189 -2.07 -16.90 -10.61
C PHE A 189 -2.43 -17.97 -9.58
N MET A 190 -1.44 -18.67 -9.01
CA MET A 190 -1.66 -19.72 -8.00
C MET A 190 -2.28 -19.19 -6.70
N SER A 191 -2.14 -17.90 -6.40
CA SER A 191 -2.77 -17.28 -5.23
C SER A 191 -4.30 -17.30 -5.30
N GLN A 192 -4.89 -17.43 -6.50
CA GLN A 192 -6.33 -17.41 -6.78
C GLN A 192 -7.05 -16.19 -6.19
N ARG A 193 -6.33 -15.08 -6.03
CA ARG A 193 -6.87 -13.81 -5.53
C ARG A 193 -7.04 -12.81 -6.67
N ALA A 194 -8.16 -12.07 -6.66
CA ALA A 194 -8.44 -11.05 -7.66
C ALA A 194 -7.30 -10.02 -7.80
N LYS A 195 -6.68 -9.64 -6.67
CA LYS A 195 -5.51 -8.75 -6.66
C LYS A 195 -4.31 -9.33 -7.42
N GLY A 196 -4.10 -10.66 -7.35
CA GLY A 196 -3.05 -11.35 -8.12
C GLY A 196 -3.29 -11.25 -9.62
N TYR A 197 -4.52 -11.49 -10.08
CA TYR A 197 -4.87 -11.37 -11.50
C TYR A 197 -4.71 -9.95 -12.03
N VAL A 198 -5.15 -8.97 -11.24
CA VAL A 198 -4.96 -7.56 -11.58
C VAL A 198 -3.48 -7.20 -11.63
N ALA A 199 -2.67 -7.69 -10.68
CA ALA A 199 -1.23 -7.46 -10.69
C ALA A 199 -0.56 -8.07 -11.94
N ILE A 200 -0.95 -9.28 -12.39
CA ILE A 200 -0.47 -9.88 -13.64
C ILE A 200 -0.76 -8.94 -14.82
N LEU A 201 -1.97 -8.42 -14.90
CA LEU A 201 -2.35 -7.51 -15.97
C LEU A 201 -1.48 -6.25 -15.98
N ILE A 202 -1.30 -5.61 -14.81
CA ILE A 202 -0.46 -4.42 -14.68
C ILE A 202 0.98 -4.73 -15.12
N ILE A 203 1.53 -5.87 -14.70
CA ILE A 203 2.89 -6.27 -15.05
C ILE A 203 3.04 -6.45 -16.56
N VAL A 204 2.11 -7.16 -17.20
CA VAL A 204 2.12 -7.38 -18.64
C VAL A 204 2.07 -6.03 -19.38
N LEU A 205 1.20 -5.13 -18.97
CA LEU A 205 1.12 -3.78 -19.56
C LEU A 205 2.41 -2.99 -19.38
N LEU A 206 2.99 -2.98 -18.17
CA LEU A 206 4.25 -2.27 -17.90
C LEU A 206 5.43 -2.86 -18.68
N VAL A 207 5.45 -4.18 -18.91
CA VAL A 207 6.49 -4.82 -19.71
C VAL A 207 6.38 -4.42 -21.18
N ILE A 208 5.17 -4.37 -21.73
CA ILE A 208 4.91 -4.01 -23.15
C ILE A 208 5.14 -2.51 -23.38
N MET A 209 4.82 -1.64 -22.43
CA MET A 209 4.98 -0.20 -22.56
C MET A 209 6.47 0.18 -22.65
N LYS A 210 6.80 1.07 -23.61
CA LYS A 210 8.15 1.67 -23.68
C LYS A 210 8.33 2.66 -22.51
N GLU A 211 9.53 2.69 -21.94
CA GLU A 211 9.88 3.55 -20.80
C GLU A 211 9.68 5.04 -21.13
N SER A 212 10.02 5.43 -22.35
CA SER A 212 9.80 6.81 -22.86
C SER A 212 8.31 7.21 -22.88
N TRP A 213 7.39 6.26 -23.04
CA TRP A 213 5.95 6.53 -22.99
C TRP A 213 5.49 6.78 -21.57
N ILE A 214 5.99 5.99 -20.62
CA ILE A 214 5.65 6.14 -19.20
C ILE A 214 6.12 7.50 -18.69
N GLN A 215 7.32 7.93 -19.05
CA GLN A 215 7.83 9.26 -18.68
C GLN A 215 7.04 10.41 -19.35
N GLY A 216 6.54 10.21 -20.55
CA GLY A 216 5.66 11.18 -21.21
C GLY A 216 4.26 11.31 -20.61
N ILE A 217 3.83 10.32 -19.83
CA ILE A 217 2.53 10.31 -19.12
C ILE A 217 2.64 11.03 -17.77
N LEU A 218 3.81 10.91 -17.12
CA LEU A 218 4.03 11.50 -15.80
C LEU A 218 4.21 13.02 -15.93
N PRO A 219 3.64 13.85 -15.03
CA PRO A 219 3.71 15.30 -15.08
C PRO A 219 5.09 15.85 -14.65
N ILE A 220 6.14 15.27 -15.21
CA ILE A 220 7.52 15.71 -14.98
C ILE A 220 7.87 16.66 -16.12
N GLY A 221 7.35 17.90 -16.05
CA GLY A 221 7.61 18.94 -17.02
C GLY A 221 6.93 18.74 -18.38
N ASN A 222 5.89 19.49 -18.67
CA ASN A 222 5.13 19.53 -19.93
C ASN A 222 4.46 18.22 -20.38
N MET A 223 3.30 17.95 -19.85
CA MET A 223 2.41 16.91 -20.38
C MET A 223 2.03 17.19 -21.84
N LYS A 224 2.65 16.47 -22.78
CA LYS A 224 2.14 16.41 -24.16
C LYS A 224 0.77 15.73 -24.14
N ARG A 225 -0.21 16.27 -24.91
CA ARG A 225 -1.59 15.74 -25.01
C ARG A 225 -1.66 14.22 -25.23
N GLY A 226 -0.65 13.60 -25.86
CA GLY A 226 -0.52 12.15 -26.00
C GLY A 226 -0.42 11.38 -24.67
N GLY A 227 0.22 11.92 -23.63
CA GLY A 227 0.35 11.25 -22.34
C GLY A 227 -0.99 11.05 -21.62
N ILE A 228 -1.92 12.00 -21.75
CA ILE A 228 -3.27 11.89 -21.18
C ILE A 228 -4.05 10.77 -21.87
N ILE A 229 -3.94 10.64 -23.19
CA ILE A 229 -4.63 9.62 -23.98
C ILE A 229 -4.12 8.22 -23.58
N TYR A 230 -2.81 8.03 -23.41
CA TYR A 230 -2.25 6.75 -22.97
C TYR A 230 -2.60 6.41 -21.53
N ALA A 231 -2.63 7.39 -20.61
CA ALA A 231 -3.09 7.19 -19.25
C ALA A 231 -4.58 6.82 -19.21
N ALA A 232 -5.41 7.47 -20.01
CA ALA A 232 -6.83 7.16 -20.12
C ALA A 232 -7.06 5.78 -20.73
N LEU A 233 -6.35 5.41 -21.81
CA LEU A 233 -6.36 4.07 -22.40
C LEU A 233 -5.90 2.99 -21.42
N PHE A 234 -4.84 3.26 -20.65
CA PHE A 234 -4.33 2.38 -19.60
C PHE A 234 -5.39 2.14 -18.52
N LEU A 235 -6.01 3.21 -18.00
CA LEU A 235 -7.09 3.12 -17.01
C LEU A 235 -8.32 2.40 -17.58
N LEU A 236 -8.64 2.60 -18.84
CA LEU A 236 -9.79 2.01 -19.50
C LEU A 236 -9.57 0.49 -19.74
N LEU A 237 -8.38 0.09 -20.19
CA LEU A 237 -8.00 -1.31 -20.38
C LEU A 237 -7.86 -2.05 -19.03
N THR A 238 -7.18 -1.46 -18.04
CA THR A 238 -7.06 -2.07 -16.72
C THR A 238 -8.41 -2.12 -16.02
N GLY A 239 -9.21 -1.08 -16.10
CA GLY A 239 -10.56 -1.03 -15.55
C GLY A 239 -11.50 -2.03 -16.22
N GLY A 240 -11.50 -2.11 -17.56
CA GLY A 240 -12.35 -3.04 -18.32
C GLY A 240 -12.02 -4.51 -18.05
N MET A 241 -10.72 -4.88 -18.03
CA MET A 241 -10.33 -6.26 -17.75
C MET A 241 -10.51 -6.62 -16.28
N THR A 242 -10.27 -5.68 -15.35
CA THR A 242 -10.59 -5.87 -13.93
C THR A 242 -12.09 -6.05 -13.74
N TYR A 243 -12.91 -5.28 -14.43
CA TYR A 243 -14.36 -5.43 -14.43
C TYR A 243 -14.79 -6.81 -14.92
N ALA A 244 -14.27 -7.28 -16.07
CA ALA A 244 -14.58 -8.60 -16.62
C ALA A 244 -14.19 -9.74 -15.67
N MET A 245 -13.00 -9.66 -15.04
CA MET A 245 -12.54 -10.65 -14.06
C MET A 245 -13.32 -10.61 -12.73
N LEU A 246 -13.85 -9.44 -12.37
CA LEU A 246 -14.62 -9.25 -11.14
C LEU A 246 -16.13 -9.36 -11.35
N GLN A 247 -16.61 -9.50 -12.59
CA GLN A 247 -18.04 -9.49 -12.90
C GLN A 247 -18.83 -10.49 -12.04
N GLY A 248 -18.34 -11.72 -11.87
CA GLY A 248 -18.99 -12.72 -11.00
C GLY A 248 -19.01 -12.30 -9.51
N LYS A 249 -17.97 -11.61 -9.04
CA LYS A 249 -17.95 -11.05 -7.68
C LYS A 249 -18.85 -9.83 -7.55
N PHE A 250 -18.92 -8.97 -8.58
CA PHE A 250 -19.85 -7.84 -8.62
C PHE A 250 -21.30 -8.32 -8.57
N GLN A 251 -21.63 -9.38 -9.30
CA GLN A 251 -22.97 -9.95 -9.28
C GLN A 251 -23.29 -10.51 -7.88
N SER A 252 -22.39 -11.27 -7.26
CA SER A 252 -22.59 -11.76 -5.90
C SER A 252 -22.70 -10.65 -4.86
N TYR A 253 -21.93 -9.55 -4.97
CA TYR A 253 -22.07 -8.38 -4.11
C TYR A 253 -23.39 -7.62 -4.36
N ARG A 254 -23.84 -7.54 -5.61
CA ARG A 254 -25.11 -6.91 -5.95
C ARG A 254 -26.30 -7.71 -5.40
N GLU A 255 -26.26 -9.02 -5.49
CA GLU A 255 -27.28 -9.92 -4.96
C GLU A 255 -27.30 -9.93 -3.43
N ALA A 256 -26.12 -9.96 -2.79
CA ALA A 256 -25.99 -9.90 -1.34
C ALA A 256 -26.34 -8.51 -0.77
N GLY A 257 -26.14 -7.43 -1.53
CA GLY A 257 -26.41 -6.07 -1.08
C GLY A 257 -25.74 -5.75 0.25
N MET A 258 -26.50 -5.22 1.21
CA MET A 258 -26.01 -4.85 2.56
C MET A 258 -25.59 -6.05 3.41
N SER A 259 -25.90 -7.29 3.05
CA SER A 259 -25.41 -8.47 3.78
C SER A 259 -23.95 -8.79 3.46
N ALA A 260 -23.37 -8.22 2.39
CA ALA A 260 -21.96 -8.30 2.10
C ALA A 260 -21.19 -7.24 2.90
N ALA A 261 -20.29 -7.66 3.79
CA ALA A 261 -19.55 -6.76 4.69
C ALA A 261 -18.91 -5.56 3.99
N ARG A 262 -18.25 -5.75 2.82
CA ARG A 262 -17.63 -4.65 2.07
C ARG A 262 -18.63 -3.64 1.53
N VAL A 263 -19.77 -4.12 1.00
CA VAL A 263 -20.83 -3.21 0.53
C VAL A 263 -21.36 -2.40 1.69
N ALA A 264 -21.65 -3.06 2.81
CA ALA A 264 -22.11 -2.41 4.03
C ALA A 264 -21.11 -1.36 4.52
N LEU A 265 -19.80 -1.67 4.54
CA LEU A 265 -18.77 -0.71 4.93
C LEU A 265 -18.75 0.54 4.02
N TYR A 266 -18.79 0.37 2.69
CA TYR A 266 -18.78 1.52 1.77
C TYR A 266 -20.05 2.37 1.88
N VAL A 267 -21.22 1.74 1.89
CA VAL A 267 -22.50 2.46 1.99
C VAL A 267 -22.60 3.21 3.33
N THR A 268 -22.27 2.52 4.42
CA THR A 268 -22.29 3.13 5.76
C THR A 268 -21.23 4.24 5.89
N GLY A 269 -20.01 4.03 5.36
CA GLY A 269 -18.96 5.04 5.37
C GLY A 269 -19.41 6.35 4.69
N ILE A 270 -20.05 6.25 3.51
CA ILE A 270 -20.61 7.41 2.81
C ILE A 270 -21.72 8.08 3.65
N ASN A 271 -22.64 7.30 4.22
CA ASN A 271 -23.71 7.82 5.06
C ASN A 271 -23.17 8.55 6.29
N LEU A 272 -22.15 8.01 6.93
CA LEU A 272 -21.45 8.65 8.05
C LEU A 272 -20.78 9.97 7.62
N ALA A 273 -20.12 9.99 6.47
CA ALA A 273 -19.49 11.21 5.95
C ALA A 273 -20.50 12.32 5.63
N ILE A 274 -21.69 11.96 5.15
CA ILE A 274 -22.79 12.91 4.92
C ILE A 274 -23.35 13.41 6.26
N ARG A 275 -23.64 12.50 7.20
CA ARG A 275 -24.24 12.82 8.50
C ARG A 275 -23.34 13.67 9.38
N TYR A 276 -22.04 13.39 9.36
CA TYR A 276 -21.03 14.06 10.19
C TYR A 276 -20.09 14.94 9.35
N PHE A 277 -20.62 15.55 8.31
CA PHE A 277 -19.87 16.49 7.46
C PHE A 277 -19.31 17.67 8.27
N PRO A 278 -18.07 18.13 8.01
CA PRO A 278 -17.11 17.62 7.03
C PRO A 278 -16.08 16.63 7.58
N PHE A 279 -16.05 16.35 8.89
CA PHE A 279 -14.94 15.72 9.61
C PHE A 279 -15.09 14.21 9.82
N GLY A 280 -16.29 13.64 9.55
CA GLY A 280 -16.57 12.23 9.85
C GLY A 280 -16.66 11.93 11.36
N THR A 281 -16.42 10.67 11.73
CA THR A 281 -16.68 10.16 13.09
C THR A 281 -15.44 10.08 13.98
N GLY A 282 -14.24 10.30 13.44
CA GLY A 282 -12.97 10.27 14.17
C GLY A 282 -12.31 8.90 14.25
N PHE A 283 -11.11 8.87 14.84
CA PHE A 283 -10.26 7.68 14.90
C PHE A 283 -10.89 6.50 15.64
N GLY A 284 -10.66 5.28 15.16
CA GLY A 284 -11.05 4.03 15.78
C GLY A 284 -12.54 3.76 15.79
N THR A 285 -13.32 4.55 15.05
CA THR A 285 -14.79 4.46 15.10
C THR A 285 -15.37 3.54 14.04
N PHE A 286 -14.74 3.43 12.84
CA PHE A 286 -15.36 2.73 11.72
C PHE A 286 -14.35 2.23 10.68
N GLY A 287 -14.60 1.04 10.10
CA GLY A 287 -13.94 0.54 8.90
C GLY A 287 -12.45 0.22 9.05
N THR A 288 -11.97 -0.03 10.26
CA THR A 288 -10.62 -0.51 10.56
C THR A 288 -10.67 -1.76 11.44
N TYR A 289 -9.60 -2.56 11.43
CA TYR A 289 -9.50 -3.71 12.32
C TYR A 289 -9.72 -3.32 13.78
N LEU A 290 -9.14 -2.20 14.21
CA LEU A 290 -9.25 -1.71 15.59
C LEU A 290 -10.67 -1.26 15.95
N SER A 291 -11.42 -0.70 15.00
CA SER A 291 -12.84 -0.36 15.24
C SER A 291 -13.71 -1.61 15.44
N GLY A 292 -13.33 -2.74 14.84
CA GLY A 292 -13.95 -4.05 15.07
C GLY A 292 -13.48 -4.71 16.37
N GLU A 293 -12.16 -4.75 16.63
CA GLU A 293 -11.56 -5.34 17.83
C GLU A 293 -12.11 -4.72 19.13
N TYR A 294 -12.19 -3.40 19.18
CA TYR A 294 -12.75 -2.65 20.30
C TYR A 294 -14.24 -2.34 20.15
N TYR A 295 -14.86 -2.87 19.19
CA TYR A 295 -16.24 -2.80 18.78
C TYR A 295 -16.93 -1.45 19.02
N SER A 296 -16.67 -0.52 18.11
CA SER A 296 -17.23 0.83 18.14
C SER A 296 -18.77 0.81 18.16
N ASN A 297 -19.38 1.73 18.91
CA ASN A 297 -20.83 1.91 18.98
C ASN A 297 -21.50 2.19 17.62
N ILE A 298 -20.73 2.57 16.59
CA ILE A 298 -21.24 2.77 15.23
C ILE A 298 -21.80 1.48 14.65
N TYR A 299 -21.14 0.33 14.88
CA TYR A 299 -21.60 -0.95 14.34
C TYR A 299 -23.02 -1.29 14.80
N HIS A 300 -23.35 -1.03 16.08
CA HIS A 300 -24.71 -1.19 16.59
C HIS A 300 -25.68 -0.13 16.06
N ARG A 301 -25.26 1.14 16.01
CA ARG A 301 -26.11 2.26 15.56
C ARG A 301 -26.53 2.16 14.09
N GLU A 302 -25.64 1.62 13.25
CA GLU A 302 -25.87 1.45 11.81
C GLU A 302 -26.36 0.03 11.47
N ASN A 303 -26.73 -0.77 12.47
CA ASN A 303 -27.22 -2.14 12.32
C ASN A 303 -26.28 -3.01 11.47
N LEU A 304 -24.98 -2.99 11.77
CA LEU A 304 -23.98 -3.81 11.10
C LEU A 304 -23.66 -5.10 11.87
N ASP A 305 -24.11 -5.22 13.10
CA ASP A 305 -23.84 -6.29 14.06
C ASP A 305 -24.47 -7.65 13.70
N TRP A 306 -25.35 -7.73 12.71
CA TRP A 306 -25.87 -8.97 12.16
C TRP A 306 -25.09 -9.47 10.94
N ILE A 307 -24.23 -8.63 10.34
CA ILE A 307 -23.49 -8.95 9.11
C ILE A 307 -22.29 -9.84 9.45
N ALA A 308 -22.16 -10.97 8.73
CA ALA A 308 -21.02 -11.87 8.93
C ALA A 308 -19.69 -11.14 8.69
N GLY A 309 -18.75 -11.26 9.67
CA GLY A 309 -17.46 -10.57 9.66
C GLY A 309 -17.48 -9.12 10.14
N LEU A 310 -18.65 -8.59 10.57
CA LEU A 310 -18.79 -7.29 11.23
C LEU A 310 -19.46 -7.39 12.61
N ARG A 311 -19.72 -8.60 13.11
CA ARG A 311 -20.34 -8.85 14.40
C ARG A 311 -19.36 -8.66 15.56
N PRO A 312 -19.83 -8.45 16.79
CA PRO A 312 -18.95 -8.31 17.96
C PRO A 312 -18.05 -9.52 18.20
N ASP A 313 -18.55 -10.72 17.94
CA ASP A 313 -17.89 -12.02 18.12
C ASP A 313 -17.07 -12.46 16.88
N ALA A 314 -17.29 -11.82 15.73
CA ALA A 314 -16.65 -12.17 14.46
C ALA A 314 -16.53 -10.92 13.59
N HIS A 315 -15.43 -10.16 13.73
CA HIS A 315 -15.20 -8.84 13.12
C HIS A 315 -14.02 -8.80 12.15
N GLU A 316 -13.64 -9.93 11.62
CA GLU A 316 -12.48 -10.11 10.74
C GLU A 316 -12.54 -9.27 9.44
N TYR A 317 -13.75 -8.87 8.99
CA TYR A 317 -13.92 -8.04 7.79
C TYR A 317 -14.08 -6.54 8.08
N ALA A 318 -14.01 -6.11 9.36
CA ALA A 318 -14.12 -4.70 9.71
C ALA A 318 -13.02 -3.84 9.05
N GLY A 319 -11.83 -4.42 8.82
CA GLY A 319 -10.70 -3.78 8.11
C GLY A 319 -10.65 -4.06 6.60
N ASP A 320 -11.70 -4.55 5.96
CA ASP A 320 -11.65 -5.01 4.56
C ASP A 320 -11.88 -3.90 3.52
N ALA A 321 -11.82 -2.62 3.91
CA ALA A 321 -12.06 -1.50 3.00
C ALA A 321 -11.44 -0.20 3.53
N LEU A 322 -10.18 0.09 3.20
CA LEU A 322 -9.49 1.29 3.69
C LEU A 322 -10.25 2.58 3.38
N TYR A 323 -10.67 2.74 2.13
CA TYR A 323 -11.34 3.97 1.71
C TYR A 323 -12.70 4.16 2.38
N ALA A 324 -13.44 3.08 2.66
CA ALA A 324 -14.67 3.16 3.45
C ALA A 324 -14.39 3.63 4.88
N GLY A 325 -13.32 3.11 5.50
CA GLY A 325 -12.85 3.55 6.81
C GLY A 325 -12.47 5.03 6.82
N ILE A 326 -11.68 5.48 5.82
CA ILE A 326 -11.28 6.89 5.69
C ILE A 326 -12.49 7.81 5.51
N ILE A 327 -13.41 7.45 4.61
CA ILE A 327 -14.64 8.24 4.37
C ILE A 327 -15.47 8.32 5.65
N GLY A 328 -15.68 7.21 6.35
CA GLY A 328 -16.47 7.18 7.59
C GLY A 328 -15.81 7.96 8.73
N GLN A 329 -14.51 7.73 8.97
CA GLN A 329 -13.77 8.32 10.08
C GLN A 329 -13.42 9.80 9.88
N PHE A 330 -13.01 10.19 8.68
CA PHE A 330 -12.46 11.53 8.40
C PHE A 330 -13.32 12.34 7.44
N GLY A 331 -14.47 11.82 7.01
CA GLY A 331 -15.37 12.48 6.08
C GLY A 331 -14.76 12.68 4.69
N PHE A 332 -15.44 13.43 3.84
CA PHE A 332 -14.95 13.75 2.50
C PHE A 332 -13.71 14.64 2.53
N LEU A 333 -13.60 15.53 3.53
CA LEU A 333 -12.41 16.37 3.68
C LEU A 333 -11.17 15.53 3.98
N GLY A 334 -11.26 14.59 4.92
CA GLY A 334 -10.14 13.70 5.22
C GLY A 334 -9.77 12.78 4.08
N LEU A 335 -10.76 12.26 3.33
CA LEU A 335 -10.49 11.49 2.10
C LEU A 335 -9.69 12.32 1.08
N LEU A 336 -10.11 13.56 0.83
CA LEU A 336 -9.39 14.45 -0.11
C LEU A 336 -7.95 14.70 0.32
N ILE A 337 -7.73 15.02 1.60
CA ILE A 337 -6.40 15.24 2.17
C ILE A 337 -5.55 13.97 2.03
N TYR A 338 -6.11 12.81 2.35
CA TYR A 338 -5.41 11.53 2.27
C TYR A 338 -5.01 11.17 0.84
N LEU A 339 -5.91 11.36 -0.13
CA LEU A 339 -5.62 11.12 -1.54
C LEU A 339 -4.54 12.08 -2.07
N ILE A 340 -4.57 13.36 -1.68
CA ILE A 340 -3.53 14.34 -2.01
C ILE A 340 -2.19 13.91 -1.40
N LEU A 341 -2.18 13.45 -0.14
CA LEU A 341 -0.98 12.97 0.54
C LEU A 341 -0.35 11.79 -0.22
N LEU A 342 -1.14 10.74 -0.53
CA LEU A 342 -0.67 9.58 -1.30
C LEU A 342 -0.19 9.96 -2.70
N ALA A 343 -0.95 10.80 -3.41
CA ALA A 343 -0.58 11.27 -4.74
C ALA A 343 0.75 12.05 -4.72
N ARG A 344 0.95 12.93 -3.74
CA ARG A 344 2.22 13.66 -3.58
C ARG A 344 3.39 12.74 -3.28
N MET A 345 3.21 11.73 -2.41
CA MET A 345 4.25 10.74 -2.13
C MET A 345 4.61 9.95 -3.39
N CYS A 346 3.61 9.46 -4.12
CA CYS A 346 3.80 8.74 -5.37
C CYS A 346 4.52 9.61 -6.43
N LEU A 347 4.09 10.85 -6.62
CA LEU A 347 4.72 11.79 -7.56
C LEU A 347 6.17 12.11 -7.18
N CYS A 348 6.48 12.23 -5.88
CA CYS A 348 7.86 12.39 -5.41
C CYS A 348 8.73 11.19 -5.77
N ASP A 349 8.23 9.95 -5.59
CA ASP A 349 8.97 8.75 -5.96
C ASP A 349 9.18 8.65 -7.48
N LEU A 350 8.13 8.94 -8.26
CA LEU A 350 8.19 8.92 -9.72
C LEU A 350 9.11 10.02 -10.30
N ALA A 351 9.18 11.18 -9.65
CA ALA A 351 10.09 12.27 -10.06
C ALA A 351 11.58 11.89 -9.87
N ILE A 352 11.88 10.99 -8.96
CA ILE A 352 13.24 10.49 -8.71
C ILE A 352 13.55 9.26 -9.58
N ALA A 353 12.53 8.49 -9.94
CA ALA A 353 12.67 7.28 -10.72
C ALA A 353 13.20 7.59 -12.13
N LYS A 354 14.28 6.90 -12.53
CA LYS A 354 14.81 6.92 -13.90
C LYS A 354 14.07 5.90 -14.79
N GLU A 355 14.36 5.94 -16.10
CA GLU A 355 13.74 5.04 -17.08
C GLU A 355 13.68 3.59 -16.62
N ILE A 356 14.78 3.04 -16.09
CA ILE A 356 14.87 1.65 -15.65
C ILE A 356 14.00 1.37 -14.42
N THR A 357 13.86 2.33 -13.50
CA THR A 357 13.20 2.10 -12.20
C THR A 357 11.72 2.49 -12.18
N VAL A 358 11.27 3.31 -13.12
CA VAL A 358 9.90 3.84 -13.14
C VAL A 358 8.83 2.75 -13.19
N LYS A 359 9.08 1.66 -13.93
CA LYS A 359 8.12 0.54 -14.05
C LYS A 359 7.93 -0.20 -12.73
N GLY A 360 9.03 -0.46 -12.02
CA GLY A 360 8.99 -1.12 -10.71
C GLY A 360 8.28 -0.27 -9.65
N VAL A 361 8.59 1.02 -9.60
CA VAL A 361 7.94 1.98 -8.69
C VAL A 361 6.44 2.08 -8.98
N LEU A 362 6.07 2.22 -10.26
CA LEU A 362 4.66 2.26 -10.68
C LEU A 362 3.92 0.98 -10.29
N LEU A 363 4.49 -0.20 -10.53
CA LEU A 363 3.88 -1.47 -10.16
C LEU A 363 3.51 -1.49 -8.68
N ILE A 364 4.47 -1.13 -7.82
CA ILE A 364 4.29 -1.15 -6.37
C ILE A 364 3.19 -0.16 -5.94
N TRP A 365 3.20 1.09 -6.44
CA TRP A 365 2.21 2.10 -6.09
C TRP A 365 0.81 1.75 -6.60
N ILE A 366 0.68 1.33 -7.87
CA ILE A 366 -0.64 0.96 -8.43
C ILE A 366 -1.22 -0.22 -7.65
N TYR A 367 -0.41 -1.24 -7.35
CA TYR A 367 -0.85 -2.37 -6.54
C TYR A 367 -1.35 -1.93 -5.15
N ALA A 368 -0.58 -1.09 -4.44
CA ALA A 368 -0.94 -0.62 -3.10
C ALA A 368 -2.27 0.14 -3.08
N VAL A 369 -2.47 1.07 -4.03
CA VAL A 369 -3.72 1.83 -4.18
C VAL A 369 -4.91 0.90 -4.47
N MET A 370 -4.71 -0.09 -5.36
CA MET A 370 -5.77 -1.04 -5.69
C MET A 370 -6.07 -2.04 -4.57
N ALA A 371 -5.03 -2.52 -3.86
CA ALA A 371 -5.21 -3.40 -2.71
C ALA A 371 -6.04 -2.72 -1.62
N SER A 372 -5.87 -1.41 -1.45
CA SER A 372 -6.58 -0.58 -0.45
C SER A 372 -8.10 -0.49 -0.67
N VAL A 373 -8.60 -0.84 -1.85
CA VAL A 373 -10.05 -0.93 -2.10
C VAL A 373 -10.68 -2.09 -1.30
N THR A 374 -9.91 -3.15 -1.05
CA THR A 374 -10.43 -4.39 -0.45
C THR A 374 -9.68 -4.83 0.81
N GLU A 375 -8.80 -4.01 1.35
CA GLU A 375 -8.10 -4.19 2.64
C GLU A 375 -7.53 -2.87 3.14
N THR A 376 -7.19 -2.79 4.41
CA THR A 376 -6.56 -1.61 5.01
C THR A 376 -5.05 -1.58 4.75
N TYR A 377 -4.65 -1.64 3.47
CA TYR A 377 -3.26 -1.83 3.06
C TYR A 377 -2.30 -0.80 3.66
N PHE A 378 -2.61 0.49 3.57
CA PHE A 378 -1.72 1.56 4.05
C PHE A 378 -1.66 1.71 5.57
N THR A 379 -2.46 0.97 6.32
CA THR A 379 -2.40 0.95 7.80
C THR A 379 -1.70 -0.31 8.34
N ASN A 380 -1.26 -1.21 7.45
CA ASN A 380 -0.58 -2.45 7.80
C ASN A 380 0.96 -2.30 7.75
N SER A 381 1.68 -3.22 8.38
CA SER A 381 3.14 -3.35 8.30
C SER A 381 3.65 -3.54 6.86
N THR A 382 2.86 -4.19 5.99
CA THR A 382 3.17 -4.36 4.57
C THR A 382 3.37 -3.01 3.85
N ALA A 383 2.65 -1.96 4.23
CA ALA A 383 2.88 -0.62 3.68
C ALA A 383 4.18 0.00 4.19
N VAL A 384 4.55 -0.27 5.44
CA VAL A 384 5.86 0.14 5.97
C VAL A 384 6.99 -0.56 5.20
N ALA A 385 6.86 -1.86 4.96
CA ALA A 385 7.78 -2.60 4.10
C ALA A 385 7.86 -2.02 2.68
N MET A 386 6.71 -1.67 2.08
CA MET A 386 6.64 -0.97 0.79
C MET A 386 7.43 0.34 0.81
N ALA A 387 7.24 1.20 1.83
CA ALA A 387 7.94 2.47 1.94
C ALA A 387 9.47 2.26 1.97
N ILE A 388 9.94 1.29 2.75
CA ILE A 388 11.37 0.97 2.84
C ILE A 388 11.89 0.46 1.49
N ILE A 389 11.20 -0.46 0.83
CA ILE A 389 11.58 -1.02 -0.47
C ILE A 389 11.66 0.09 -1.54
N LEU A 390 10.64 0.96 -1.63
CA LEU A 390 10.64 2.08 -2.57
C LEU A 390 11.84 3.01 -2.35
N ILE A 391 12.12 3.35 -1.10
CA ILE A 391 13.25 4.21 -0.76
C ILE A 391 14.58 3.54 -1.11
N MET A 392 14.74 2.25 -0.82
CA MET A 392 15.95 1.49 -1.19
C MET A 392 16.14 1.42 -2.72
N ILE A 393 15.07 1.30 -3.51
CA ILE A 393 15.12 1.35 -4.97
C ILE A 393 15.56 2.76 -5.45
N LEU A 394 15.03 3.82 -4.85
CA LEU A 394 15.20 5.19 -5.31
C LEU A 394 16.43 5.89 -4.74
N GLN A 395 16.94 5.43 -3.60
CA GLN A 395 18.08 6.05 -2.92
C GLN A 395 19.35 6.16 -3.79
N PRO A 396 19.72 5.14 -4.60
CA PRO A 396 20.86 5.24 -5.50
C PRO A 396 20.73 6.37 -6.54
N LEU A 397 19.50 6.68 -6.96
CA LEU A 397 19.20 7.64 -8.02
C LEU A 397 19.20 9.10 -7.55
N LYS A 398 18.77 9.34 -6.31
CA LYS A 398 18.75 10.68 -5.70
C LYS A 398 20.11 11.39 -5.71
N ARG A 399 21.19 10.65 -5.81
CA ARG A 399 22.56 11.17 -5.71
C ARG A 399 23.17 11.60 -7.01
N GLU A 400 22.79 10.97 -8.11
CA GLU A 400 23.25 11.41 -9.42
C GLU A 400 22.65 12.77 -9.81
N SER A 401 21.49 13.11 -9.24
CA SER A 401 20.82 14.40 -9.46
C SER A 401 21.33 15.54 -8.56
N ASN A 402 22.16 15.28 -7.56
CA ASN A 402 22.67 16.28 -6.63
C ASN A 402 23.66 17.30 -7.24
N HIS A 403 24.04 17.17 -8.53
CA HIS A 403 24.66 18.25 -9.30
C HIS A 403 23.65 19.19 -9.94
N MET A 404 22.34 18.87 -9.92
CA MET A 404 21.25 19.84 -10.15
C MET A 404 20.23 19.68 -9.03
N PRO A 405 19.84 20.74 -8.32
CA PRO A 405 18.78 20.66 -7.33
C PRO A 405 17.46 20.37 -8.06
N VAL A 406 17.05 19.08 -8.05
CA VAL A 406 15.81 18.55 -8.68
C VAL A 406 14.55 19.33 -8.26
N TRP A 407 14.65 20.12 -7.22
CA TRP A 407 13.59 20.97 -6.66
C TRP A 407 13.38 22.28 -7.38
N ARG A 408 14.29 22.70 -8.28
CA ARG A 408 14.10 23.90 -9.09
C ARG A 408 13.24 23.68 -10.34
N ILE A 409 13.15 22.44 -10.84
CA ILE A 409 12.42 22.15 -12.09
C ILE A 409 10.89 22.16 -11.90
N ALA A 410 10.41 21.99 -10.67
CA ALA A 410 8.96 21.93 -10.37
C ALA A 410 8.37 23.25 -9.82
N VAL A 411 9.13 24.34 -9.78
CA VAL A 411 8.71 25.61 -9.14
C VAL A 411 8.73 26.80 -10.10
N ASP A 412 9.40 26.71 -11.26
CA ASP A 412 9.52 27.81 -12.22
C ASP A 412 8.64 27.66 -13.48
N THR A 413 7.61 26.78 -13.43
CA THR A 413 6.54 26.73 -14.45
C THR A 413 5.16 26.75 -13.83
#